data_5c8adc3f8b9e91bbcada616c9380f880
#
_entry.id   5c8adc3f8b9e91bbcada616c9380f880
#
_cell.length_a   1.000
_cell.length_b   1.000
_cell.length_c   1.000
_cell.angle_alpha   90.00
_cell.angle_beta   90.00
_cell.angle_gamma   90.00
#
_symmetry.space_group_name_H-M   'P 1'
#
loop_
_entity.id
_entity.type
_entity.pdbx_description
1 polymer ?
#
loop_
_entity_poly.entity_id
_entity_poly.type
_entity_poly.pdbx_seq_one_letter_code
_entity_poly.pdbx_strand_id
1 'polypeptide(L)'
;MTKFSDRIKKSAKASPIILANDYDPKIPNIESKTLRNIKLLNNYLCGIKINFHLLLRLDKNQISKINKTAHDHGLQCIADIKLNDIENTNLITAENLWNMGFDAVIVNPIMGKKSLKNLVEISHKKNKGVISLCHMSAPEAKASYELEIENRLKKQQLYQLFLDWAITGNVDGIIVGATYPKIISYCKKSIH
;
A
#
# COMPACT_ATOMS: atom_id res chain seq x y z
N MET A 1 6.29 20.75 1.56
CA MET A 1 5.28 19.79 1.07
C MET A 1 4.79 18.93 2.23
N THR A 2 3.49 18.64 2.32
CA THR A 2 2.90 17.83 3.39
C THR A 2 3.20 16.33 3.22
N LYS A 3 3.39 15.61 4.35
CA LYS A 3 3.63 14.16 4.35
C LYS A 3 2.46 13.39 3.71
N PHE A 4 2.72 12.20 3.17
CA PHE A 4 1.67 11.34 2.62
C PHE A 4 0.59 11.02 3.68
N SER A 5 1.01 10.66 4.91
CA SER A 5 0.10 10.38 6.02
C SER A 5 -0.86 11.53 6.33
N ASP A 6 -0.42 12.78 6.22
CA ASP A 6 -1.27 13.95 6.44
C ASP A 6 -2.24 14.16 5.28
N ARG A 7 -1.78 13.96 4.04
CA ARG A 7 -2.62 14.09 2.85
C ARG A 7 -3.74 13.06 2.84
N ILE A 8 -3.41 11.77 3.08
CA ILE A 8 -4.44 10.71 3.09
C ILE A 8 -5.42 10.88 4.24
N LYS A 9 -4.96 11.28 5.44
CA LYS A 9 -5.82 11.58 6.58
C LYS A 9 -6.76 12.74 6.29
N LYS A 10 -6.29 13.80 5.61
CA LYS A 10 -7.12 14.94 5.21
C LYS A 10 -8.21 14.50 4.24
N SER A 11 -7.87 13.76 3.18
CA SER A 11 -8.83 13.25 2.20
C SER A 11 -9.82 12.27 2.83
N ALA A 12 -9.37 11.43 3.77
CA ALA A 12 -10.21 10.44 4.46
C ALA A 12 -11.25 11.07 5.42
N LYS A 13 -11.15 12.36 5.76
CA LYS A 13 -12.21 13.05 6.53
C LYS A 13 -13.54 13.15 5.76
N ALA A 14 -13.47 13.28 4.43
CA ALA A 14 -14.67 13.30 3.58
C ALA A 14 -15.16 11.87 3.30
N SER A 15 -14.26 10.95 2.98
CA SER A 15 -14.56 9.53 2.81
C SER A 15 -13.30 8.70 3.06
N PRO A 16 -13.35 7.64 3.88
CA PRO A 16 -12.19 6.79 4.16
C PRO A 16 -12.01 5.66 3.12
N ILE A 17 -12.64 5.76 1.95
CA ILE A 17 -12.64 4.70 0.95
C ILE A 17 -11.48 4.90 -0.03
N ILE A 18 -10.69 3.85 -0.25
CA ILE A 18 -9.69 3.74 -1.31
C ILE A 18 -10.22 2.76 -2.35
N LEU A 19 -10.39 3.22 -3.59
CA LEU A 19 -10.83 2.36 -4.69
C LEU A 19 -9.71 1.43 -5.11
N ALA A 20 -9.91 0.12 -4.95
CA ALA A 20 -9.02 -0.88 -5.52
C ALA A 20 -9.37 -1.11 -7.00
N ASN A 21 -8.42 -0.83 -7.88
CA ASN A 21 -8.53 -1.17 -9.29
C ASN A 21 -7.93 -2.58 -9.49
N ASP A 22 -8.79 -3.59 -9.40
CA ASP A 22 -8.46 -5.02 -9.45
C ASP A 22 -9.25 -5.69 -10.60
N TYR A 23 -9.32 -5.03 -11.74
CA TYR A 23 -10.07 -5.55 -12.89
C TYR A 23 -9.47 -6.84 -13.43
N ASP A 24 -10.32 -7.64 -14.10
CA ASP A 24 -9.83 -8.72 -14.97
C ASP A 24 -8.85 -8.10 -16.01
N PRO A 25 -7.61 -8.58 -16.09
CA PRO A 25 -6.63 -8.04 -17.04
C PRO A 25 -7.05 -8.26 -18.51
N LYS A 26 -7.99 -9.13 -18.79
CA LYS A 26 -8.55 -9.31 -20.17
C LYS A 26 -9.45 -8.16 -20.62
N ILE A 27 -9.91 -7.31 -19.69
CA ILE A 27 -10.72 -6.15 -20.04
C ILE A 27 -9.93 -5.22 -20.97
N PRO A 28 -10.49 -4.85 -22.15
CA PRO A 28 -9.87 -3.86 -23.01
C PRO A 28 -9.93 -2.46 -22.37
N ASN A 29 -9.01 -1.59 -22.76
CA ASN A 29 -9.04 -0.17 -22.37
C ASN A 29 -9.02 0.08 -20.85
N ILE A 30 -8.12 -0.59 -20.13
CA ILE A 30 -7.94 -0.47 -18.67
C ILE A 30 -7.75 1.01 -18.28
N GLU A 31 -6.95 1.77 -19.03
CA GLU A 31 -6.73 3.21 -18.80
C GLU A 31 -8.06 3.96 -18.79
N SER A 32 -8.82 3.87 -19.88
CA SER A 32 -10.10 4.59 -20.03
C SER A 32 -11.10 4.22 -18.93
N LYS A 33 -11.16 2.93 -18.56
CA LYS A 33 -12.02 2.46 -17.47
C LYS A 33 -11.59 3.06 -16.13
N THR A 34 -10.30 3.07 -15.84
CA THR A 34 -9.76 3.65 -14.61
C THR A 34 -10.04 5.14 -14.52
N LEU A 35 -9.78 5.88 -15.60
CA LEU A 35 -10.07 7.33 -15.68
C LEU A 35 -11.56 7.64 -15.50
N ARG A 36 -12.44 6.83 -16.11
CA ARG A 36 -13.89 6.95 -15.91
C ARG A 36 -14.30 6.74 -14.46
N ASN A 37 -13.78 5.70 -13.80
CA ASN A 37 -14.09 5.40 -12.41
C ASN A 37 -13.62 6.53 -11.47
N ILE A 38 -12.43 7.09 -11.69
CA ILE A 38 -11.95 8.24 -10.94
C ILE A 38 -12.95 9.40 -11.04
N LYS A 39 -13.31 9.78 -12.26
CA LYS A 39 -14.23 10.90 -12.51
C LYS A 39 -15.63 10.70 -11.91
N LEU A 40 -16.14 9.48 -11.93
CA LEU A 40 -17.47 9.17 -11.40
C LEU A 40 -17.50 9.06 -9.87
N LEU A 41 -16.42 8.58 -9.26
CA LEU A 41 -16.42 8.19 -7.85
C LEU A 41 -15.58 9.12 -6.95
N ASN A 42 -14.88 10.13 -7.50
CA ASN A 42 -13.94 10.94 -6.73
C ASN A 42 -14.52 11.52 -5.43
N ASN A 43 -15.77 11.96 -5.41
CA ASN A 43 -16.42 12.52 -4.23
C ASN A 43 -16.61 11.50 -3.07
N TYR A 44 -16.47 10.21 -3.38
CA TYR A 44 -16.63 9.12 -2.41
C TYR A 44 -15.31 8.45 -2.03
N LEU A 45 -14.18 9.00 -2.49
CA LEU A 45 -12.86 8.37 -2.35
C LEU A 45 -11.87 9.32 -1.66
N CYS A 46 -10.92 8.75 -0.91
CA CYS A 46 -9.71 9.44 -0.48
C CYS A 46 -8.47 9.05 -1.32
N GLY A 47 -8.55 7.99 -2.09
CA GLY A 47 -7.46 7.52 -2.93
C GLY A 47 -7.87 6.41 -3.88
N ILE A 48 -6.93 6.07 -4.75
CA ILE A 48 -7.00 4.91 -5.63
C ILE A 48 -5.80 3.99 -5.39
N LYS A 49 -6.00 2.71 -5.59
CA LYS A 49 -4.96 1.68 -5.52
C LYS A 49 -4.93 0.91 -6.83
N ILE A 50 -3.76 0.79 -7.46
CA ILE A 50 -3.57 0.02 -8.69
C ILE A 50 -2.77 -1.23 -8.36
N ASN A 51 -3.34 -2.40 -8.64
CA ASN A 51 -2.71 -3.69 -8.41
C ASN A 51 -1.62 -4.00 -9.45
N PHE A 52 -0.67 -4.82 -9.03
CA PHE A 52 0.52 -5.17 -9.82
C PHE A 52 0.18 -5.71 -11.22
N HIS A 53 -0.79 -6.62 -11.33
CA HIS A 53 -1.18 -7.19 -12.62
C HIS A 53 -1.72 -6.16 -13.61
N LEU A 54 -2.31 -5.05 -13.14
CA LEU A 54 -2.74 -3.95 -14.02
C LEU A 54 -1.56 -3.05 -14.40
N LEU A 55 -0.61 -2.83 -13.50
CA LEU A 55 0.61 -2.06 -13.80
C LEU A 55 1.41 -2.70 -14.94
N LEU A 56 1.42 -4.04 -15.04
CA LEU A 56 2.07 -4.76 -16.13
C LEU A 56 1.39 -4.57 -17.52
N ARG A 57 0.16 -4.08 -17.54
CA ARG A 57 -0.64 -3.84 -18.75
C ARG A 57 -0.65 -2.38 -19.19
N LEU A 58 -0.13 -1.49 -18.38
CA LEU A 58 -0.11 -0.05 -18.61
C LEU A 58 1.31 0.42 -18.86
N ASP A 59 1.49 1.30 -19.83
CA ASP A 59 2.77 1.99 -19.99
C ASP A 59 2.92 3.16 -19.00
N LYS A 60 4.13 3.70 -18.93
CA LYS A 60 4.47 4.81 -18.03
C LYS A 60 3.57 6.04 -18.23
N ASN A 61 3.21 6.37 -19.48
CA ASN A 61 2.41 7.55 -19.78
C ASN A 61 0.97 7.36 -19.34
N GLN A 62 0.41 6.17 -19.55
CA GLN A 62 -0.93 5.79 -19.09
C GLN A 62 -1.03 5.84 -17.57
N ILE A 63 -0.04 5.29 -16.86
CA ILE A 63 0.03 5.32 -15.39
C ILE A 63 0.12 6.78 -14.91
N SER A 64 1.01 7.58 -15.47
CA SER A 64 1.17 8.98 -15.10
C SER A 64 -0.10 9.81 -15.34
N LYS A 65 -0.82 9.53 -16.42
CA LYS A 65 -2.10 10.19 -16.72
C LYS A 65 -3.21 9.80 -15.73
N ILE A 66 -3.28 8.52 -15.34
CA ILE A 66 -4.21 8.03 -14.31
C ILE A 66 -3.92 8.73 -12.98
N ASN A 67 -2.66 8.73 -12.54
CA ASN A 67 -2.26 9.32 -11.27
C ASN A 67 -2.49 10.84 -11.28
N LYS A 68 -2.14 11.53 -12.37
CA LYS A 68 -2.44 12.96 -12.52
C LYS A 68 -3.94 13.23 -12.42
N THR A 69 -4.78 12.46 -13.09
CA THR A 69 -6.24 12.63 -13.02
C THR A 69 -6.75 12.43 -11.60
N ALA A 70 -6.23 11.45 -10.86
CA ALA A 70 -6.59 11.24 -9.46
C ALA A 70 -6.16 12.44 -8.58
N HIS A 71 -4.97 12.98 -8.76
CA HIS A 71 -4.49 14.18 -8.07
C HIS A 71 -5.34 15.42 -8.38
N ASP A 72 -5.75 15.61 -9.64
CA ASP A 72 -6.62 16.72 -10.04
C ASP A 72 -7.99 16.68 -9.30
N HIS A 73 -8.38 15.52 -8.77
CA HIS A 73 -9.54 15.31 -7.91
C HIS A 73 -9.22 15.18 -6.41
N GLY A 74 -7.98 15.48 -5.99
CA GLY A 74 -7.57 15.44 -4.58
C GLY A 74 -7.32 14.04 -4.00
N LEU A 75 -7.30 13.00 -4.83
CA LEU A 75 -7.10 11.62 -4.42
C LEU A 75 -5.62 11.26 -4.31
N GLN A 76 -5.28 10.37 -3.38
CA GLN A 76 -3.94 9.80 -3.27
C GLN A 76 -3.81 8.52 -4.12
N CYS A 77 -2.64 8.31 -4.72
CA CYS A 77 -2.36 7.18 -5.61
C CYS A 77 -1.43 6.17 -4.94
N ILE A 78 -1.87 4.90 -4.85
CA ILE A 78 -1.15 3.84 -4.16
C ILE A 78 -0.80 2.72 -5.14
N ALA A 79 0.48 2.35 -5.23
CA ALA A 79 0.93 1.18 -5.99
C ALA A 79 0.88 -0.07 -5.11
N ASP A 80 0.04 -1.04 -5.48
CA ASP A 80 -0.08 -2.32 -4.76
C ASP A 80 0.74 -3.41 -5.44
N ILE A 81 2.03 -3.39 -5.21
CA ILE A 81 2.98 -4.37 -5.77
C ILE A 81 3.55 -5.33 -4.71
N LYS A 82 3.23 -5.10 -3.44
CA LYS A 82 3.74 -5.89 -2.30
C LYS A 82 5.25 -6.10 -2.37
N LEU A 83 5.97 -4.99 -2.62
CA LEU A 83 7.41 -4.95 -2.86
C LEU A 83 8.19 -5.67 -1.75
N ASN A 84 9.09 -6.59 -2.11
CA ASN A 84 9.78 -7.45 -1.14
C ASN A 84 11.16 -7.96 -1.62
N ASP A 85 11.85 -7.19 -2.43
CA ASP A 85 13.18 -7.52 -2.94
C ASP A 85 14.29 -7.01 -1.98
N ILE A 86 15.54 -7.12 -2.39
CA ILE A 86 16.66 -6.53 -1.66
C ILE A 86 16.61 -5.00 -1.68
N GLU A 87 17.26 -4.37 -0.70
CA GLU A 87 17.13 -2.95 -0.40
C GLU A 87 17.28 -2.03 -1.62
N ASN A 88 18.33 -2.24 -2.45
CA ASN A 88 18.58 -1.41 -3.63
C ASN A 88 17.48 -1.55 -4.69
N THR A 89 17.03 -2.77 -4.97
CA THR A 89 15.94 -3.03 -5.92
C THR A 89 14.64 -2.41 -5.45
N ASN A 90 14.34 -2.51 -4.14
CA ASN A 90 13.17 -1.88 -3.55
C ASN A 90 13.18 -0.36 -3.74
N LEU A 91 14.32 0.27 -3.49
CA LEU A 91 14.46 1.72 -3.63
C LEU A 91 14.26 2.17 -5.08
N ILE A 92 14.97 1.55 -6.02
CA ILE A 92 14.86 1.89 -7.46
C ILE A 92 13.44 1.68 -7.95
N THR A 93 12.77 0.60 -7.54
CA THR A 93 11.38 0.31 -7.91
C THR A 93 10.44 1.38 -7.35
N ALA A 94 10.59 1.73 -6.07
CA ALA A 94 9.78 2.78 -5.44
C ALA A 94 9.99 4.15 -6.12
N GLU A 95 11.23 4.53 -6.43
CA GLU A 95 11.54 5.77 -7.16
C GLU A 95 10.90 5.81 -8.54
N ASN A 96 10.93 4.72 -9.28
CA ASN A 96 10.25 4.63 -10.59
C ASN A 96 8.73 4.82 -10.44
N LEU A 97 8.11 4.22 -9.42
CA LEU A 97 6.67 4.41 -9.14
C LEU A 97 6.37 5.87 -8.76
N TRP A 98 7.18 6.49 -7.91
CA TRP A 98 7.01 7.90 -7.55
C TRP A 98 7.14 8.83 -8.75
N ASN A 99 8.07 8.54 -9.68
CA ASN A 99 8.25 9.28 -10.93
C ASN A 99 7.05 9.13 -11.88
N MET A 100 6.25 8.06 -11.73
CA MET A 100 4.97 7.88 -12.43
C MET A 100 3.78 8.52 -11.69
N GLY A 101 4.02 9.20 -10.57
CA GLY A 101 3.01 9.94 -9.83
C GLY A 101 2.38 9.20 -8.64
N PHE A 102 2.84 8.00 -8.28
CA PHE A 102 2.35 7.36 -7.05
C PHE A 102 2.77 8.13 -5.80
N ASP A 103 1.89 8.17 -4.81
CA ASP A 103 2.12 8.79 -3.50
C ASP A 103 2.62 7.79 -2.47
N ALA A 104 2.23 6.53 -2.59
CA ALA A 104 2.66 5.47 -1.70
C ALA A 104 2.83 4.13 -2.42
N VAL A 105 3.62 3.26 -1.81
CA VAL A 105 3.82 1.87 -2.24
C VAL A 105 3.43 0.90 -1.13
N ILE A 106 2.75 -0.19 -1.49
CA ILE A 106 2.51 -1.30 -0.57
C ILE A 106 3.70 -2.27 -0.65
N VAL A 107 4.24 -2.61 0.51
CA VAL A 107 5.39 -3.50 0.66
C VAL A 107 5.04 -4.73 1.48
N ASN A 108 5.75 -5.84 1.24
CA ASN A 108 5.70 -7.01 2.10
C ASN A 108 6.92 -6.97 3.03
N PRO A 109 6.74 -6.91 4.35
CA PRO A 109 7.85 -6.76 5.31
C PRO A 109 8.76 -7.98 5.41
N ILE A 110 8.48 -9.07 4.67
CA ILE A 110 9.39 -10.23 4.57
C ILE A 110 10.80 -9.83 4.08
N MET A 111 10.95 -8.68 3.43
CA MET A 111 12.24 -8.11 3.06
C MET A 111 13.12 -7.76 4.28
N GLY A 112 12.59 -7.81 5.49
CA GLY A 112 13.30 -7.58 6.75
C GLY A 112 13.12 -6.17 7.32
N LYS A 113 13.23 -6.10 8.65
CA LYS A 113 12.99 -4.87 9.44
C LYS A 113 13.86 -3.70 8.99
N LYS A 114 15.15 -3.94 8.72
CA LYS A 114 16.11 -2.87 8.33
C LYS A 114 15.75 -2.29 6.98
N SER A 115 15.48 -3.15 5.97
CA SER A 115 15.10 -2.73 4.62
C SER A 115 13.79 -1.95 4.63
N LEU A 116 12.80 -2.39 5.42
CA LEU A 116 11.54 -1.68 5.60
C LEU A 116 11.78 -0.27 6.16
N LYS A 117 12.54 -0.16 7.26
CA LYS A 117 12.84 1.13 7.90
C LYS A 117 13.57 2.09 6.97
N ASN A 118 14.60 1.62 6.26
CA ASN A 118 15.36 2.44 5.31
C ASN A 118 14.47 2.96 4.18
N LEU A 119 13.60 2.12 3.62
CA LEU A 119 12.66 2.54 2.58
C LEU A 119 11.69 3.61 3.10
N VAL A 120 11.17 3.46 4.33
CA VAL A 120 10.30 4.46 4.97
C VAL A 120 11.03 5.80 5.14
N GLU A 121 12.24 5.79 5.66
CA GLU A 121 13.03 7.02 5.86
C GLU A 121 13.28 7.78 4.56
N ILE A 122 13.61 7.06 3.48
CA ILE A 122 13.83 7.67 2.15
C ILE A 122 12.51 8.18 1.57
N SER A 123 11.42 7.41 1.70
CA SER A 123 10.09 7.81 1.25
C SER A 123 9.62 9.10 1.93
N HIS A 124 9.78 9.19 3.24
CA HIS A 124 9.39 10.37 4.02
C HIS A 124 10.17 11.62 3.62
N LYS A 125 11.48 11.51 3.31
CA LYS A 125 12.28 12.63 2.77
C LYS A 125 11.74 13.16 1.44
N LYS A 126 11.08 12.29 0.66
CA LYS A 126 10.43 12.62 -0.63
C LYS A 126 8.93 12.93 -0.50
N ASN A 127 8.39 13.00 0.73
CA ASN A 127 6.95 13.16 1.03
C ASN A 127 6.08 12.04 0.42
N LYS A 128 6.64 10.86 0.29
CA LYS A 128 5.99 9.64 -0.16
C LYS A 128 5.69 8.71 1.01
N GLY A 129 4.78 7.76 0.82
CA GLY A 129 4.34 6.83 1.86
C GLY A 129 4.75 5.39 1.60
N VAL A 130 4.84 4.65 2.68
CA VAL A 130 5.03 3.19 2.68
C VAL A 130 3.91 2.56 3.49
N ILE A 131 3.20 1.62 2.90
CA ILE A 131 2.11 0.86 3.55
C ILE A 131 2.58 -0.58 3.68
N SER A 132 2.62 -1.11 4.90
CA SER A 132 3.12 -2.47 5.16
C SER A 132 1.99 -3.50 5.13
N LEU A 133 2.21 -4.61 4.44
CA LEU A 133 1.32 -5.77 4.48
C LEU A 133 1.52 -6.51 5.81
N CYS A 134 0.47 -6.58 6.64
CA CYS A 134 0.48 -7.37 7.87
C CYS A 134 -0.15 -8.74 7.67
N HIS A 135 -1.30 -8.79 6.96
CA HIS A 135 -2.01 -10.06 6.75
C HIS A 135 -2.82 -10.00 5.45
N MET A 136 -2.74 -11.05 4.65
CA MET A 136 -3.50 -11.15 3.39
C MET A 136 -4.95 -11.59 3.62
N SER A 137 -5.81 -11.33 2.61
CA SER A 137 -7.21 -11.80 2.59
C SER A 137 -7.37 -13.23 2.07
N ALA A 138 -6.35 -13.81 1.43
CA ALA A 138 -6.40 -15.15 0.87
C ALA A 138 -6.58 -16.21 1.97
N PRO A 139 -7.30 -17.33 1.70
CA PRO A 139 -7.46 -18.43 2.67
C PRO A 139 -6.12 -19.01 3.13
N GLU A 140 -5.13 -19.08 2.24
CA GLU A 140 -3.78 -19.59 2.51
C GLU A 140 -2.98 -18.66 3.46
N ALA A 141 -3.44 -17.43 3.67
CA ALA A 141 -2.80 -16.51 4.61
C ALA A 141 -2.74 -17.06 6.03
N LYS A 142 -3.71 -17.91 6.43
CA LYS A 142 -3.68 -18.58 7.72
C LYS A 142 -2.47 -19.51 7.88
N ALA A 143 -2.10 -20.22 6.82
CA ALA A 143 -0.96 -21.14 6.83
C ALA A 143 0.41 -20.45 6.82
N SER A 144 0.46 -19.16 6.48
CA SER A 144 1.71 -18.39 6.40
C SER A 144 1.79 -17.29 7.47
N TYR A 145 0.88 -16.32 7.43
CA TYR A 145 0.94 -15.15 8.35
C TYR A 145 0.60 -15.48 9.81
N GLU A 146 -0.13 -16.58 10.05
CA GLU A 146 -0.45 -17.06 11.40
C GLU A 146 0.50 -18.15 11.90
N LEU A 147 1.61 -18.44 11.16
CA LEU A 147 2.67 -19.30 11.65
C LEU A 147 3.22 -18.77 12.98
N GLU A 148 3.32 -19.67 13.97
CA GLU A 148 4.00 -19.37 15.22
C GLU A 148 5.51 -19.30 14.96
N ILE A 149 6.10 -18.21 15.38
CA ILE A 149 7.54 -17.98 15.36
C ILE A 149 8.03 -17.74 16.76
N GLU A 150 9.18 -18.26 17.08
CA GLU A 150 9.86 -18.05 18.35
C GLU A 150 11.18 -17.34 18.10
N ASN A 151 11.35 -16.20 18.73
CA ASN A 151 12.64 -15.54 18.83
C ASN A 151 13.08 -15.53 20.30
N ARG A 152 14.31 -15.15 20.59
CA ARG A 152 14.89 -15.19 21.93
C ARG A 152 14.07 -14.47 23.03
N LEU A 153 13.10 -13.66 22.66
CA LEU A 153 12.37 -12.77 23.55
C LEU A 153 10.87 -13.07 23.63
N LYS A 154 10.29 -13.66 22.57
CA LYS A 154 8.83 -13.74 22.43
C LYS A 154 8.41 -14.85 21.47
N LYS A 155 7.37 -15.59 21.86
CA LYS A 155 6.59 -16.45 20.96
C LYS A 155 5.42 -15.65 20.42
N GLN A 156 5.27 -15.57 19.10
CA GLN A 156 4.23 -14.77 18.45
C GLN A 156 3.93 -15.30 17.05
N GLN A 157 2.81 -14.86 16.45
CA GLN A 157 2.52 -15.16 15.06
C GLN A 157 3.28 -14.22 14.10
N LEU A 158 3.55 -14.67 12.87
CA LEU A 158 4.34 -13.90 11.91
C LEU A 158 3.72 -12.52 11.61
N TYR A 159 2.40 -12.42 11.48
CA TYR A 159 1.75 -11.12 11.27
C TYR A 159 1.97 -10.13 12.43
N GLN A 160 2.10 -10.62 13.65
CA GLN A 160 2.39 -9.77 14.82
C GLN A 160 3.82 -9.23 14.76
N LEU A 161 4.79 -10.04 14.31
CA LEU A 161 6.14 -9.56 14.04
C LEU A 161 6.14 -8.47 12.95
N PHE A 162 5.38 -8.67 11.87
CA PHE A 162 5.25 -7.68 10.81
C PHE A 162 4.60 -6.39 11.29
N LEU A 163 3.61 -6.49 12.17
CA LEU A 163 3.00 -5.32 12.82
C LEU A 163 4.01 -4.58 13.70
N ASP A 164 4.79 -5.30 14.51
CA ASP A 164 5.85 -4.72 15.35
C ASP A 164 6.89 -3.96 14.49
N TRP A 165 7.27 -4.52 13.32
CA TRP A 165 8.18 -3.86 12.40
C TRP A 165 7.55 -2.65 11.72
N ALA A 166 6.28 -2.72 11.37
CA ALA A 166 5.54 -1.60 10.78
C ALA A 166 5.48 -0.42 11.76
N ILE A 167 5.12 -0.67 13.02
CA ILE A 167 5.05 0.35 14.08
C ILE A 167 6.44 0.95 14.35
N THR A 168 7.44 0.11 14.61
CA THR A 168 8.81 0.58 14.90
C THR A 168 9.51 1.21 13.71
N GLY A 169 9.12 0.85 12.49
CA GLY A 169 9.60 1.43 11.24
C GLY A 169 8.86 2.71 10.84
N ASN A 170 7.81 3.09 11.58
CA ASN A 170 7.00 4.29 11.32
C ASN A 170 6.40 4.34 9.91
N VAL A 171 5.81 3.20 9.47
CA VAL A 171 5.09 3.15 8.19
C VAL A 171 3.83 4.03 8.22
N ASP A 172 3.35 4.44 7.06
CA ASP A 172 2.18 5.33 6.93
C ASP A 172 0.83 4.61 7.05
N GLY A 173 0.85 3.28 6.97
CA GLY A 173 -0.34 2.46 7.11
C GLY A 173 -0.03 0.96 7.03
N ILE A 174 -1.03 0.14 7.32
CA ILE A 174 -0.94 -1.32 7.23
C ILE A 174 -2.09 -1.89 6.42
N ILE A 175 -1.86 -3.05 5.79
CA ILE A 175 -2.90 -3.83 5.11
C ILE A 175 -3.21 -5.07 5.95
N VAL A 176 -4.49 -5.26 6.24
CA VAL A 176 -5.03 -6.49 6.84
C VAL A 176 -6.24 -6.93 6.02
N GLY A 177 -6.31 -8.20 5.67
CA GLY A 177 -7.43 -8.76 4.91
C GLY A 177 -8.76 -8.60 5.64
N ALA A 178 -9.79 -8.09 4.96
CA ALA A 178 -11.11 -7.83 5.54
C ALA A 178 -11.81 -9.11 6.06
N THR A 179 -11.39 -10.28 5.57
CA THR A 179 -11.88 -11.60 5.99
C THR A 179 -11.40 -12.02 7.40
N TYR A 180 -10.52 -11.23 8.04
CA TYR A 180 -9.92 -11.51 9.34
C TYR A 180 -10.24 -10.43 10.40
N PRO A 181 -11.51 -10.29 10.86
CA PRO A 181 -11.93 -9.21 11.75
C PRO A 181 -11.22 -9.23 13.12
N LYS A 182 -10.85 -10.41 13.62
CA LYS A 182 -10.08 -10.54 14.88
C LYS A 182 -8.68 -9.95 14.74
N ILE A 183 -8.00 -10.18 13.61
CA ILE A 183 -6.66 -9.64 13.34
C ILE A 183 -6.76 -8.12 13.13
N ILE A 184 -7.78 -7.63 12.42
CA ILE A 184 -8.04 -6.18 12.29
C ILE A 184 -8.17 -5.54 13.67
N SER A 185 -8.99 -6.13 14.56
CA SER A 185 -9.19 -5.63 15.91
C SER A 185 -7.89 -5.62 16.73
N TYR A 186 -7.09 -6.68 16.62
CA TYR A 186 -5.78 -6.76 17.27
C TYR A 186 -4.83 -5.66 16.77
N CYS A 187 -4.66 -5.54 15.46
CA CYS A 187 -3.80 -4.52 14.86
C CYS A 187 -4.23 -3.09 15.24
N LYS A 188 -5.54 -2.81 15.23
CA LYS A 188 -6.08 -1.52 15.64
C LYS A 188 -5.70 -1.16 17.08
N LYS A 189 -5.81 -2.10 18.02
CA LYS A 189 -5.45 -1.89 19.43
C LYS A 189 -3.96 -1.68 19.63
N SER A 190 -3.11 -2.24 18.79
CA SER A 190 -1.66 -2.16 18.89
C SER A 190 -1.07 -0.86 18.33
N ILE A 191 -1.82 -0.13 17.50
CA ILE A 191 -1.38 1.13 16.86
C ILE A 191 -1.71 2.35 17.74
N HIS A 192 -2.62 2.20 18.68
CA HIS A 192 -3.01 3.22 19.65
C HIS A 192 -2.32 3.00 20.99
#